data_97fad9bbbd728370a377b8a414036a81
#
_entry.id   97fad9bbbd728370a377b8a414036a81
#
_cell.length_a   1.000
_cell.length_b   1.000
_cell.length_c   1.000
_cell.angle_alpha   90.00
_cell.angle_beta   90.00
_cell.angle_gamma   90.00
#
_symmetry.space_group_name_H-M   'P 1'
#
loop_
_entity.id
_entity.type
_entity.pdbx_description
1 polymer ?
#
loop_
_entity_poly.entity_id
_entity_poly.type
_entity_poly.pdbx_seq_one_letter_code
_entity_poly.pdbx_strand_id
1 'polypeptide(L)'
;MLRNSLFVAAAILGVATVHATDIDSYTQGIQQWHAGRVERLTAADGWLSLIGLEWLQPGANRVGSAADNDIVLTAGPAHLGVVTLATDGSMRIVLDQDSHATIDGKAVSEAVLVDDAHATADAAPTKVAFGTASFYVIDRDGRKGLRVKDSEAPSR
;
A
#
# COMPACT_ATOMS: atom_id res chain seq x y z
N MET A 1 31.26 58.88 -59.19
CA MET A 1 30.69 57.57 -59.51
C MET A 1 30.80 56.75 -58.30
N LEU A 2 29.73 56.64 -57.54
CA LEU A 2 28.75 55.59 -57.40
C LEU A 2 29.41 54.28 -56.95
N ARG A 3 28.94 53.83 -55.86
CA ARG A 3 27.89 52.84 -55.55
C ARG A 3 28.36 51.74 -54.60
N ASN A 4 27.55 51.62 -53.59
CA ASN A 4 27.13 50.36 -52.95
C ASN A 4 28.09 49.62 -52.02
N SER A 5 27.68 49.60 -50.78
CA SER A 5 27.20 48.32 -50.23
C SER A 5 26.59 48.55 -48.84
N LEU A 6 25.30 48.64 -48.82
CA LEU A 6 24.49 48.19 -47.67
C LEU A 6 24.34 46.68 -47.83
N PHE A 7 24.21 46.04 -46.69
CA PHE A 7 23.77 44.67 -46.38
C PHE A 7 24.84 43.83 -45.70
N VAL A 8 24.77 43.82 -44.39
CA VAL A 8 24.73 42.60 -43.58
C VAL A 8 24.49 43.02 -42.12
N ALA A 9 23.26 43.07 -41.70
CA ALA A 9 22.88 43.10 -40.28
C ALA A 9 21.48 42.56 -40.14
N ALA A 10 21.31 41.24 -40.15
CA ALA A 10 20.10 40.58 -39.66
C ALA A 10 20.28 39.06 -39.70
N ALA A 11 20.83 38.45 -38.68
CA ALA A 11 20.65 37.02 -38.38
C ALA A 11 21.40 36.60 -37.11
N ILE A 12 21.08 37.12 -35.94
CA ILE A 12 21.41 36.49 -34.66
C ILE A 12 20.33 36.91 -33.64
N LEU A 13 19.14 36.35 -33.74
CA LEU A 13 18.09 36.45 -32.72
C LEU A 13 17.11 35.28 -32.90
N GLY A 14 17.56 34.08 -32.61
CA GLY A 14 16.70 32.93 -32.82
C GLY A 14 17.06 31.66 -32.07
N VAL A 15 17.96 31.68 -31.09
CA VAL A 15 18.40 30.43 -30.44
C VAL A 15 18.15 30.38 -28.93
N ALA A 16 17.62 31.42 -28.30
CA ALA A 16 17.50 31.49 -26.84
C ALA A 16 16.15 31.03 -26.25
N THR A 17 15.16 30.70 -27.07
CA THR A 17 13.81 30.42 -26.56
C THR A 17 13.49 28.91 -26.40
N VAL A 18 14.28 28.01 -26.96
CA VAL A 18 13.99 26.58 -26.93
C VAL A 18 14.41 25.90 -25.61
N HIS A 19 15.38 26.48 -24.89
CA HIS A 19 15.88 25.84 -23.64
C HIS A 19 15.04 26.15 -22.38
N ALA A 20 14.33 27.27 -22.34
CA ALA A 20 13.51 27.63 -21.18
C ALA A 20 12.24 26.77 -21.03
N THR A 21 11.59 26.47 -22.15
CA THR A 21 10.37 25.65 -22.17
C THR A 21 10.61 24.20 -21.79
N ASP A 22 11.80 23.65 -22.10
CA ASP A 22 12.17 22.27 -21.73
C ASP A 22 12.44 22.14 -20.22
N ILE A 23 13.07 23.16 -19.61
CA ILE A 23 13.35 23.16 -18.16
C ILE A 23 12.05 23.29 -17.37
N ASP A 24 11.12 24.13 -17.80
CA ASP A 24 9.83 24.32 -17.15
C ASP A 24 8.97 23.07 -17.22
N SER A 25 8.92 22.39 -18.37
CA SER A 25 8.17 21.15 -18.54
C SER A 25 8.77 20.01 -17.71
N TYR A 26 10.08 19.90 -17.63
CA TYR A 26 10.77 18.94 -16.77
C TYR A 26 10.51 19.20 -15.29
N THR A 27 10.58 20.45 -14.85
CA THR A 27 10.29 20.84 -13.46
C THR A 27 8.85 20.53 -13.08
N GLN A 28 7.89 20.84 -13.94
CA GLN A 28 6.49 20.50 -13.75
C GLN A 28 6.26 18.99 -13.67
N GLY A 29 6.93 18.22 -14.52
CA GLY A 29 6.89 16.76 -14.49
C GLY A 29 7.38 16.18 -13.16
N ILE A 30 8.49 16.72 -12.62
CA ILE A 30 9.00 16.33 -11.29
C ILE A 30 7.99 16.68 -10.18
N GLN A 31 7.42 17.89 -10.21
CA GLN A 31 6.44 18.31 -9.21
C GLN A 31 5.19 17.43 -9.22
N GLN A 32 4.67 17.10 -10.41
CA GLN A 32 3.53 16.19 -10.56
C GLN A 32 3.87 14.78 -10.06
N TRP A 33 5.06 14.27 -10.38
CA TRP A 33 5.52 12.97 -9.88
C TRP A 33 5.63 12.97 -8.34
N HIS A 34 6.20 14.03 -7.74
CA HIS A 34 6.27 14.19 -6.29
C HIS A 34 4.87 14.22 -5.65
N ALA A 35 3.96 15.04 -6.18
CA ALA A 35 2.60 15.13 -5.68
C ALA A 35 1.88 13.76 -5.71
N GLY A 36 1.94 13.06 -6.86
CA GLY A 36 1.37 11.74 -7.00
C GLY A 36 2.04 10.68 -6.11
N ARG A 37 3.34 10.83 -5.80
CA ARG A 37 4.03 9.95 -4.84
C ARG A 37 3.53 10.19 -3.42
N VAL A 38 3.43 11.45 -2.99
CA VAL A 38 2.91 11.82 -1.66
C VAL A 38 1.48 11.28 -1.50
N GLU A 39 0.61 11.52 -2.47
CA GLU A 39 -0.77 11.03 -2.48
C GLU A 39 -0.85 9.52 -2.29
N ARG A 40 -0.07 8.74 -3.05
CA ARG A 40 -0.03 7.27 -2.90
C ARG A 40 0.52 6.81 -1.55
N LEU A 41 1.49 7.51 -0.99
CA LEU A 41 2.07 7.17 0.31
C LEU A 41 1.08 7.45 1.45
N THR A 42 0.33 8.57 1.36
CA THR A 42 -0.63 9.02 2.38
C THR A 42 -2.04 8.50 2.16
N ALA A 43 -2.31 7.73 1.10
CA ALA A 43 -3.61 7.09 0.90
C ALA A 43 -3.99 6.22 2.12
N ALA A 44 -5.30 6.04 2.35
CA ALA A 44 -5.82 5.28 3.51
C ALA A 44 -5.26 3.85 3.59
N ASP A 45 -4.94 3.27 2.45
CA ASP A 45 -4.29 1.97 2.28
C ASP A 45 -2.85 2.08 1.76
N GLY A 46 -2.27 3.29 1.78
CA GLY A 46 -0.93 3.60 1.33
C GLY A 46 0.15 3.00 2.25
N TRP A 47 1.41 3.30 1.91
CA TRP A 47 2.55 2.77 2.66
C TRP A 47 2.62 3.30 4.09
N LEU A 48 2.24 4.57 4.32
CA LEU A 48 2.25 5.19 5.65
C LEU A 48 1.13 4.69 6.58
N SER A 49 0.19 3.90 6.07
CA SER A 49 -0.82 3.22 6.91
C SER A 49 -0.30 1.94 7.58
N LEU A 50 0.91 1.46 7.25
CA LEU A 50 1.49 0.25 7.83
C LEU A 50 1.82 0.47 9.30
N ILE A 51 1.25 -0.38 10.18
CA ILE A 51 1.44 -0.35 11.63
C ILE A 51 2.02 -1.63 12.21
N GLY A 52 2.11 -2.71 11.43
CA GLY A 52 2.67 -3.98 11.90
C GLY A 52 2.91 -5.00 10.79
N LEU A 53 3.79 -5.93 11.11
CA LEU A 53 4.04 -7.15 10.34
C LEU A 53 4.34 -8.28 11.31
N GLU A 54 3.41 -9.23 11.41
CA GLU A 54 3.49 -10.32 12.36
C GLU A 54 3.54 -11.67 11.62
N TRP A 55 4.54 -12.50 11.94
CA TRP A 55 4.72 -13.78 11.27
C TRP A 55 3.86 -14.89 11.88
N LEU A 56 3.14 -15.62 11.04
CA LEU A 56 2.37 -16.79 11.44
C LEU A 56 3.30 -17.95 11.80
N GLN A 57 2.91 -18.67 12.85
CA GLN A 57 3.47 -19.99 13.18
C GLN A 57 2.60 -21.09 12.55
N PRO A 58 3.18 -22.27 12.22
CA PRO A 58 2.39 -23.42 11.82
C PRO A 58 1.33 -23.76 12.87
N GLY A 59 0.11 -24.05 12.42
CA GLY A 59 -1.03 -24.33 13.29
C GLY A 59 -1.86 -23.10 13.62
N ALA A 60 -2.53 -23.11 14.76
CA ALA A 60 -3.42 -22.06 15.20
C ALA A 60 -2.64 -20.87 15.79
N ASN A 61 -3.00 -19.64 15.37
CA ASN A 61 -2.47 -18.39 15.88
C ASN A 61 -3.66 -17.54 16.34
N ARG A 62 -3.80 -17.30 17.63
CA ARG A 62 -4.78 -16.38 18.20
C ARG A 62 -4.33 -14.95 17.90
N VAL A 63 -5.22 -14.15 17.35
CA VAL A 63 -4.91 -12.79 16.87
C VAL A 63 -5.82 -11.78 17.57
N GLY A 64 -5.26 -10.68 18.03
CA GLY A 64 -6.00 -9.58 18.67
C GLY A 64 -5.07 -8.63 19.40
N SER A 65 -5.63 -7.57 20.02
CA SER A 65 -4.80 -6.58 20.72
C SER A 65 -4.50 -6.94 22.18
N ALA A 66 -5.17 -7.94 22.76
CA ALA A 66 -4.87 -8.40 24.11
C ALA A 66 -3.57 -9.20 24.17
N ALA A 67 -2.84 -9.09 25.28
CA ALA A 67 -1.51 -9.67 25.47
C ALA A 67 -1.48 -11.21 25.54
N ASP A 68 -2.64 -11.84 25.69
CA ASP A 68 -2.77 -13.30 25.73
C ASP A 68 -2.95 -13.96 24.35
N ASN A 69 -2.95 -13.14 23.27
CA ASN A 69 -2.92 -13.67 21.92
C ASN A 69 -1.50 -14.12 21.53
N ASP A 70 -1.42 -15.03 20.58
CA ASP A 70 -0.14 -15.47 20.00
C ASP A 70 0.44 -14.38 19.07
N ILE A 71 -0.44 -13.60 18.44
CA ILE A 71 -0.14 -12.41 17.63
C ILE A 71 -0.88 -11.22 18.25
N VAL A 72 -0.09 -10.31 18.84
CA VAL A 72 -0.60 -9.10 19.49
C VAL A 72 -0.59 -7.94 18.50
N LEU A 73 -1.78 -7.52 18.07
CA LEU A 73 -1.95 -6.40 17.15
C LEU A 73 -1.85 -5.06 17.90
N THR A 74 -1.30 -4.05 17.23
CA THR A 74 -1.21 -2.67 17.78
C THR A 74 -2.56 -1.98 17.87
N ALA A 75 -3.56 -2.44 17.09
CA ALA A 75 -4.91 -1.87 17.05
C ALA A 75 -5.94 -2.99 16.84
N GLY A 76 -7.19 -2.71 17.20
CA GLY A 76 -8.33 -3.62 16.99
C GLY A 76 -8.89 -4.23 18.27
N PRO A 77 -9.80 -5.22 18.13
CA PRO A 77 -10.44 -5.86 19.27
C PRO A 77 -9.45 -6.68 20.10
N ALA A 78 -9.76 -6.89 21.38
CA ALA A 78 -8.96 -7.70 22.29
C ALA A 78 -8.69 -9.11 21.69
N HIS A 79 -9.73 -9.73 21.19
CA HIS A 79 -9.67 -11.01 20.47
C HIS A 79 -10.35 -10.82 19.12
N LEU A 80 -9.56 -10.92 18.04
CA LEU A 80 -10.05 -10.81 16.67
C LEU A 80 -10.53 -12.16 16.15
N GLY A 81 -9.80 -13.22 16.49
CA GLY A 81 -10.07 -14.57 16.04
C GLY A 81 -8.83 -15.44 15.97
N VAL A 82 -8.91 -16.53 15.23
CA VAL A 82 -7.83 -17.49 15.06
C VAL A 82 -7.49 -17.65 13.59
N VAL A 83 -6.22 -17.43 13.24
CA VAL A 83 -5.67 -17.73 11.92
C VAL A 83 -4.93 -19.05 11.99
N THR A 84 -5.36 -20.05 11.23
CA THR A 84 -4.70 -21.35 11.13
C THR A 84 -3.87 -21.42 9.85
N LEU A 85 -2.57 -21.67 10.00
CA LEU A 85 -1.64 -21.99 8.91
C LEU A 85 -1.46 -23.51 8.86
N ALA A 86 -1.99 -24.15 7.83
CA ALA A 86 -1.85 -25.59 7.63
C ALA A 86 -0.47 -25.97 7.07
N THR A 87 -0.13 -27.25 7.17
CA THR A 87 1.17 -27.77 6.71
C THR A 87 1.37 -27.71 5.19
N ASP A 88 0.27 -27.63 4.44
CA ASP A 88 0.27 -27.43 2.98
C ASP A 88 0.37 -25.97 2.58
N GLY A 89 0.48 -25.03 3.56
CA GLY A 89 0.55 -23.60 3.33
C GLY A 89 -0.79 -22.91 3.16
N SER A 90 -1.90 -23.65 3.18
CA SER A 90 -3.24 -23.05 3.18
C SER A 90 -3.54 -22.34 4.49
N MET A 91 -4.34 -21.29 4.42
CA MET A 91 -4.66 -20.48 5.59
C MET A 91 -6.17 -20.27 5.70
N ARG A 92 -6.67 -20.30 6.94
CA ARG A 92 -8.06 -20.03 7.26
C ARG A 92 -8.14 -19.12 8.48
N ILE A 93 -9.10 -18.22 8.48
CA ILE A 93 -9.46 -17.44 9.65
C ILE A 93 -10.84 -17.84 10.15
N VAL A 94 -10.99 -17.90 11.49
CA VAL A 94 -12.28 -17.92 12.18
C VAL A 94 -12.30 -16.69 13.09
N LEU A 95 -13.24 -15.79 12.85
CA LEU A 95 -13.40 -14.56 13.61
C LEU A 95 -14.14 -14.83 14.92
N ASP A 96 -13.74 -14.09 15.95
CA ASP A 96 -14.52 -14.02 17.19
C ASP A 96 -15.83 -13.28 16.93
N GLN A 97 -16.94 -13.72 17.56
CA GLN A 97 -18.26 -13.13 17.36
C GLN A 97 -18.32 -11.66 17.78
N ASP A 98 -17.55 -11.29 18.81
CA ASP A 98 -17.53 -9.92 19.36
C ASP A 98 -16.50 -9.02 18.67
N SER A 99 -15.77 -9.55 17.68
CA SER A 99 -14.73 -8.79 16.97
C SER A 99 -15.28 -7.68 16.08
N HIS A 100 -16.54 -7.81 15.63
CA HIS A 100 -17.19 -6.93 14.65
C HIS A 100 -16.35 -6.75 13.36
N ALA A 101 -15.51 -7.73 13.06
CA ALA A 101 -14.67 -7.69 11.88
C ALA A 101 -15.41 -8.15 10.62
N THR A 102 -14.87 -7.77 9.47
CA THR A 102 -15.37 -8.17 8.16
C THR A 102 -14.27 -8.82 7.34
N ILE A 103 -14.64 -9.72 6.43
CA ILE A 103 -13.73 -10.34 5.47
C ILE A 103 -14.17 -9.91 4.08
N ASP A 104 -13.29 -9.23 3.33
CA ASP A 104 -13.58 -8.62 2.03
C ASP A 104 -14.86 -7.77 2.03
N GLY A 105 -15.06 -7.01 3.13
CA GLY A 105 -16.22 -6.16 3.36
C GLY A 105 -17.51 -6.90 3.70
N LYS A 106 -17.46 -8.23 3.91
CA LYS A 106 -18.62 -9.05 4.24
C LYS A 106 -18.59 -9.44 5.72
N ALA A 107 -19.75 -9.39 6.39
CA ALA A 107 -19.93 -9.86 7.77
C ALA A 107 -20.05 -11.41 7.76
N VAL A 108 -18.93 -12.09 7.62
CA VAL A 108 -18.83 -13.56 7.68
C VAL A 108 -17.91 -13.95 8.82
N SER A 109 -18.17 -15.12 9.45
CA SER A 109 -17.41 -15.57 10.60
C SER A 109 -16.10 -16.29 10.23
N GLU A 110 -15.95 -16.73 8.99
CA GLU A 110 -14.78 -17.50 8.57
C GLU A 110 -14.52 -17.38 7.07
N ALA A 111 -13.27 -17.54 6.66
CA ALA A 111 -12.87 -17.63 5.26
C ALA A 111 -11.50 -18.31 5.10
N VAL A 112 -11.23 -18.78 3.90
CA VAL A 112 -9.87 -19.10 3.43
C VAL A 112 -9.18 -17.78 3.12
N LEU A 113 -7.92 -17.64 3.56
CA LEU A 113 -7.11 -16.46 3.29
C LEU A 113 -6.22 -16.70 2.07
N VAL A 114 -6.33 -15.82 1.09
CA VAL A 114 -5.43 -15.75 -0.07
C VAL A 114 -4.37 -14.70 0.22
N ASP A 115 -3.10 -15.03 0.10
CA ASP A 115 -1.98 -14.12 0.30
C ASP A 115 -1.66 -13.29 -0.97
N ASP A 116 -0.74 -12.33 -0.83
CA ASP A 116 -0.36 -11.43 -1.91
C ASP A 116 0.41 -12.12 -3.07
N ALA A 117 1.04 -13.26 -2.82
CA ALA A 117 1.76 -14.01 -3.86
C ALA A 117 0.81 -14.86 -4.74
N HIS A 118 -0.34 -15.24 -4.19
CA HIS A 118 -1.38 -16.01 -4.89
C HIS A 118 -2.55 -15.12 -5.37
N ALA A 119 -2.47 -13.82 -5.11
CA ALA A 119 -3.41 -12.84 -5.66
C ALA A 119 -3.24 -12.74 -7.19
N THR A 120 -4.36 -12.53 -7.89
CA THR A 120 -4.39 -12.33 -9.34
C THR A 120 -4.89 -10.93 -9.69
N ALA A 121 -4.86 -10.56 -10.98
CA ALA A 121 -5.43 -9.29 -11.44
C ALA A 121 -6.91 -9.13 -11.07
N ASP A 122 -7.64 -10.27 -10.99
CA ASP A 122 -9.08 -10.31 -10.72
C ASP A 122 -9.42 -10.66 -9.25
N ALA A 123 -8.42 -11.05 -8.44
CA ALA A 123 -8.60 -11.49 -7.06
C ALA A 123 -7.46 -10.93 -6.17
N ALA A 124 -7.75 -9.85 -5.47
CA ALA A 124 -6.85 -9.28 -4.47
C ALA A 124 -6.62 -10.25 -3.29
N PRO A 125 -5.55 -10.05 -2.49
CA PRO A 125 -5.38 -10.78 -1.24
C PRO A 125 -6.60 -10.60 -0.34
N THR A 126 -7.00 -11.66 0.38
CA THR A 126 -8.12 -11.58 1.32
C THR A 126 -7.84 -10.54 2.41
N LYS A 127 -8.74 -9.58 2.56
CA LYS A 127 -8.63 -8.49 3.54
C LYS A 127 -9.55 -8.72 4.73
N VAL A 128 -8.97 -8.74 5.93
CA VAL A 128 -9.72 -8.74 7.19
C VAL A 128 -9.68 -7.33 7.75
N ALA A 129 -10.86 -6.72 7.97
CA ALA A 129 -10.98 -5.34 8.44
C ALA A 129 -11.72 -5.28 9.79
N PHE A 130 -11.25 -4.42 10.70
CA PHE A 130 -11.77 -4.20 12.04
C PHE A 130 -11.51 -2.75 12.48
N GLY A 131 -12.57 -1.99 12.69
CA GLY A 131 -12.47 -0.55 12.94
C GLY A 131 -11.78 0.18 11.79
N THR A 132 -10.76 0.98 12.09
CA THR A 132 -9.92 1.70 11.12
C THR A 132 -8.78 0.85 10.57
N ALA A 133 -8.51 -0.29 11.23
CA ALA A 133 -7.42 -1.18 10.89
C ALA A 133 -7.87 -2.37 10.00
N SER A 134 -6.90 -2.96 9.34
CA SER A 134 -7.09 -4.16 8.54
C SER A 134 -5.78 -4.91 8.39
N PHE A 135 -5.84 -6.20 8.05
CA PHE A 135 -4.68 -6.92 7.57
C PHE A 135 -4.99 -7.74 6.33
N TYR A 136 -3.95 -8.13 5.63
CA TYR A 136 -3.91 -9.19 4.64
C TYR A 136 -2.64 -10.01 4.81
N VAL A 137 -2.63 -11.22 4.25
CA VAL A 137 -1.45 -12.09 4.36
C VAL A 137 -0.47 -11.80 3.24
N ILE A 138 0.81 -11.72 3.61
CA ILE A 138 1.93 -11.70 2.66
C ILE A 138 2.68 -13.02 2.71
N ASP A 139 3.23 -13.43 1.56
CA ASP A 139 4.20 -14.51 1.46
C ASP A 139 5.58 -13.94 1.14
N ARG A 140 6.58 -14.36 1.92
CA ARG A 140 7.99 -14.05 1.65
C ARG A 140 8.81 -15.29 1.84
N ASP A 141 9.24 -15.90 0.73
CA ASP A 141 10.04 -17.14 0.71
C ASP A 141 9.37 -18.28 1.50
N GLY A 142 8.05 -18.46 1.34
CA GLY A 142 7.25 -19.47 2.02
C GLY A 142 6.87 -19.13 3.47
N ARG A 143 7.32 -17.99 4.01
CA ARG A 143 6.87 -17.49 5.31
C ARG A 143 5.64 -16.62 5.14
N LYS A 144 4.59 -16.94 5.87
CA LYS A 144 3.33 -16.20 5.88
C LYS A 144 3.32 -15.17 7.02
N GLY A 145 2.94 -13.93 6.71
CA GLY A 145 2.84 -12.87 7.71
C GLY A 145 1.59 -12.01 7.53
N LEU A 146 1.05 -11.52 8.63
CA LEU A 146 -0.04 -10.55 8.65
C LEU A 146 0.54 -9.15 8.47
N ARG A 147 0.26 -8.51 7.35
CA ARG A 147 0.59 -7.11 7.12
C ARG A 147 -0.56 -6.24 7.58
N VAL A 148 -0.34 -5.52 8.69
CA VAL A 148 -1.37 -4.72 9.37
C VAL A 148 -1.28 -3.27 8.92
N LYS A 149 -2.41 -2.70 8.56
CA LYS A 149 -2.59 -1.30 8.16
C LYS A 149 -3.65 -0.65 9.04
N ASP A 150 -3.50 0.66 9.27
CA ASP A 150 -4.51 1.51 9.91
C ASP A 150 -4.69 2.77 9.08
N SER A 151 -5.93 3.05 8.65
CA SER A 151 -6.26 4.26 7.91
C SER A 151 -6.10 5.54 8.75
N GLU A 152 -5.99 5.42 10.07
CA GLU A 152 -5.74 6.52 11.01
C GLU A 152 -4.36 6.44 11.67
N ALA A 153 -3.42 5.73 11.03
CA ALA A 153 -2.05 5.61 11.55
C ALA A 153 -1.40 6.99 11.77
N PRO A 154 -0.68 7.21 12.89
CA PRO A 154 -0.01 8.48 13.18
C PRO A 154 1.07 8.88 12.14
N SER A 155 1.56 7.91 11.38
CA SER A 155 2.55 8.10 10.30
C SER A 155 1.97 8.60 8.97
N ARG A 156 0.67 8.70 8.85
CA ARG A 156 -0.04 9.14 7.65
C ARG A 156 -0.04 10.63 7.44
#